data_dc2ae59cb3197c2ce23e14c1bda02f04
#
_entry.id   dc2ae59cb3197c2ce23e14c1bda02f04
#
_cell.length_a   1.000
_cell.length_b   1.000
_cell.length_c   1.000
_cell.angle_alpha   90.00
_cell.angle_beta   90.00
_cell.angle_gamma   90.00
#
_symmetry.space_group_name_H-M   'P 1'
#
loop_
_entity.id
_entity.type
_entity.pdbx_description
1 polymer ?
#
loop_
_entity_poly.entity_id
_entity_poly.type
_entity_poly.pdbx_seq_one_letter_code
_entity_poly.pdbx_strand_id
1 'polypeptide(L)'
;MSSDAPAASDPRLDPSELARLDAWWRAANYLSVGQIYLLANPLLREPLRPEHVKVRLLGHWGTTPGLNFINAHVNRVIAARDLDAIWIVGPGHGGPAAVANAWLEGTYTEQYPQVTMDEPGMARLFRQFSFPGGIGSHVTPETPGSIHEGGELGYALSHAYGAAFDSPDLVVFCVVGDGEAETGPLAAGWHGNKFLSPRTDGAVVPILHLNGYKIANPTILARIPEDELVSFFRGHGYDPIIVAGDDPADVHPAMAAALDRALDAVATIQRRARVDGVDERPIWPVIVFRTPKGWTGPKEVDGLPTEGSWRSHQVPFGNVRENAEHRALLEAWLRSYRPEELFDEAGAPRPEILALSPRGDRRISANPVTNAGGPAATDLVLPDFRDHAVDVPSPGASTAEATRVVGGWLRDVIRANPSTFRIFGPDETASNRLSAVFEATDRAWQEEIYPTDEDLAPTGRVIEMLSEHNCQGWLEGYTLTGRHGLFDCYEAFIHIVDSMVNQHAKWLKMTREIAWRRPIPSLNYLLTSHV
;
A
#
# COMPACT_ATOMS: atom_id res chain seq x y z
N MET A 1 -35.50 13.06 -18.78
CA MET A 1 -34.76 13.08 -20.04
C MET A 1 -33.72 11.97 -19.97
N SER A 2 -33.93 10.94 -20.75
CA SER A 2 -33.08 9.75 -20.82
C SER A 2 -31.74 10.16 -21.44
N SER A 3 -30.63 10.03 -20.72
CA SER A 3 -29.29 10.16 -21.28
C SER A 3 -28.79 8.77 -21.66
N ASP A 4 -28.97 8.42 -22.91
CA ASP A 4 -28.21 7.33 -23.53
C ASP A 4 -26.73 7.74 -23.56
N ALA A 5 -25.96 7.32 -22.56
CA ALA A 5 -24.53 7.26 -22.66
C ALA A 5 -24.18 6.07 -23.59
N PRO A 6 -23.31 6.25 -24.59
CA PRO A 6 -22.90 5.14 -25.45
C PRO A 6 -22.24 4.07 -24.60
N ALA A 7 -22.69 2.84 -24.71
CA ALA A 7 -22.02 1.67 -24.17
C ALA A 7 -20.58 1.66 -24.71
N ALA A 8 -19.61 1.85 -23.82
CA ALA A 8 -18.22 1.69 -24.14
C ALA A 8 -18.02 0.28 -24.68
N SER A 9 -17.42 0.16 -25.86
CA SER A 9 -17.00 -1.11 -26.43
C SER A 9 -16.14 -1.83 -25.40
N ASP A 10 -16.59 -3.00 -24.95
CA ASP A 10 -15.84 -3.93 -24.11
C ASP A 10 -14.51 -4.27 -24.80
N PRO A 11 -13.37 -3.74 -24.35
CA PRO A 11 -12.09 -4.14 -24.88
C PRO A 11 -11.76 -5.49 -24.26
N ARG A 12 -12.26 -6.56 -24.87
CA ARG A 12 -11.87 -7.90 -24.46
C ARG A 12 -10.36 -7.98 -24.51
N LEU A 13 -9.73 -8.34 -23.37
CA LEU A 13 -8.32 -8.67 -23.32
C LEU A 13 -7.98 -9.62 -24.47
N ASP A 14 -6.86 -9.35 -25.14
CA ASP A 14 -6.30 -10.32 -26.08
C ASP A 14 -6.13 -11.66 -25.36
N PRO A 15 -6.53 -12.79 -25.97
CA PRO A 15 -6.37 -14.10 -25.37
C PRO A 15 -4.95 -14.40 -24.86
N SER A 16 -3.92 -13.86 -25.51
CA SER A 16 -2.54 -14.01 -25.06
C SER A 16 -2.21 -13.19 -23.80
N GLU A 17 -2.82 -12.02 -23.64
CA GLU A 17 -2.69 -11.19 -22.44
C GLU A 17 -3.44 -11.83 -21.24
N LEU A 18 -4.64 -12.32 -21.49
CA LEU A 18 -5.40 -13.09 -20.49
C LEU A 18 -4.60 -14.31 -20.01
N ALA A 19 -4.00 -15.06 -20.95
CA ALA A 19 -3.18 -16.23 -20.59
C ALA A 19 -1.94 -15.86 -19.75
N ARG A 20 -1.30 -14.71 -20.02
CA ARG A 20 -0.17 -14.20 -19.23
C ARG A 20 -0.59 -13.79 -17.82
N LEU A 21 -1.73 -13.10 -17.69
CA LEU A 21 -2.29 -12.70 -16.39
C LEU A 21 -2.62 -13.91 -15.53
N ASP A 22 -3.32 -14.91 -16.09
CA ASP A 22 -3.65 -16.15 -15.41
C ASP A 22 -2.38 -16.92 -15.00
N ALA A 23 -1.40 -17.02 -15.89
CA ALA A 23 -0.16 -17.72 -15.60
C ALA A 23 0.65 -17.04 -14.49
N TRP A 24 0.76 -15.72 -14.48
CA TRP A 24 1.40 -14.97 -13.40
C TRP A 24 0.69 -15.21 -12.06
N TRP A 25 -0.64 -15.06 -12.06
CA TRP A 25 -1.45 -15.27 -10.86
C TRP A 25 -1.32 -16.68 -10.29
N ARG A 26 -1.38 -17.72 -11.15
CA ARG A 26 -1.15 -19.11 -10.75
C ARG A 26 0.27 -19.33 -10.20
N ALA A 27 1.28 -18.74 -10.83
CA ALA A 27 2.65 -18.82 -10.36
C ALA A 27 2.83 -18.17 -8.99
N ALA A 28 2.29 -16.95 -8.80
CA ALA A 28 2.33 -16.26 -7.51
C ALA A 28 1.58 -17.03 -6.42
N ASN A 29 0.43 -17.62 -6.75
CA ASN A 29 -0.33 -18.47 -5.81
C ASN A 29 0.44 -19.74 -5.44
N TYR A 30 1.03 -20.44 -6.41
CA TYR A 30 1.89 -21.60 -6.18
C TYR A 30 3.04 -21.28 -5.23
N LEU A 31 3.77 -20.20 -5.52
CA LEU A 31 4.87 -19.74 -4.69
C LEU A 31 4.41 -19.36 -3.28
N SER A 32 3.22 -18.78 -3.16
CA SER A 32 2.65 -18.39 -1.86
C SER A 32 2.29 -19.61 -1.01
N VAL A 33 1.65 -20.62 -1.59
CA VAL A 33 1.36 -21.88 -0.90
C VAL A 33 2.65 -22.59 -0.50
N GLY A 34 3.64 -22.63 -1.41
CA GLY A 34 4.95 -23.20 -1.12
C GLY A 34 5.65 -22.53 0.06
N GLN A 35 5.60 -21.19 0.14
CA GLN A 35 6.15 -20.42 1.27
C GLN A 35 5.49 -20.79 2.59
N ILE A 36 4.19 -21.06 2.60
CA ILE A 36 3.46 -21.42 3.83
C ILE A 36 3.81 -22.85 4.27
N TYR A 37 3.89 -23.78 3.35
CA TYR A 37 3.88 -25.22 3.66
C TYR A 37 5.21 -25.95 3.47
N LEU A 38 6.04 -25.59 2.47
CA LEU A 38 7.11 -26.45 2.00
C LEU A 38 8.50 -26.10 2.56
N LEU A 39 9.28 -27.14 2.87
CA LEU A 39 10.73 -27.09 3.15
C LEU A 39 11.57 -27.58 1.97
N ALA A 40 11.04 -28.53 1.19
CA ALA A 40 11.74 -29.19 0.11
C ALA A 40 10.76 -29.64 -0.97
N ASN A 41 11.28 -30.19 -2.09
CA ASN A 41 10.50 -30.64 -3.23
C ASN A 41 9.61 -29.53 -3.83
N PRO A 42 10.17 -28.33 -4.13
CA PRO A 42 9.41 -27.15 -4.49
C PRO A 42 8.68 -27.27 -5.84
N LEU A 43 9.03 -28.24 -6.69
CA LEU A 43 8.39 -28.49 -7.98
C LEU A 43 7.58 -29.80 -8.02
N LEU A 44 7.35 -30.42 -6.86
CA LEU A 44 6.60 -31.69 -6.74
C LEU A 44 7.13 -32.79 -7.68
N ARG A 45 8.46 -32.93 -7.79
CA ARG A 45 9.09 -33.96 -8.65
C ARG A 45 8.82 -35.36 -8.18
N GLU A 46 8.50 -35.52 -6.93
CA GLU A 46 8.05 -36.75 -6.30
C GLU A 46 6.84 -36.46 -5.42
N PRO A 47 6.05 -37.47 -5.03
CA PRO A 47 4.94 -37.28 -4.10
C PRO A 47 5.40 -36.63 -2.80
N LEU A 48 4.55 -35.79 -2.20
CA LEU A 48 4.86 -35.12 -0.94
C LEU A 48 5.06 -36.14 0.19
N ARG A 49 6.17 -36.00 0.91
CA ARG A 49 6.48 -36.75 2.12
C ARG A 49 6.50 -35.84 3.35
N PRO A 50 6.39 -36.39 4.57
CA PRO A 50 6.40 -35.58 5.79
C PRO A 50 7.59 -34.62 5.89
N GLU A 51 8.78 -35.03 5.51
CA GLU A 51 10.00 -34.21 5.54
C GLU A 51 10.02 -33.06 4.56
N HIS A 52 9.16 -33.06 3.54
CA HIS A 52 9.00 -31.92 2.60
C HIS A 52 8.22 -30.77 3.18
N VAL A 53 7.48 -30.99 4.28
CA VAL A 53 6.56 -30.02 4.88
C VAL A 53 7.18 -29.40 6.14
N LYS A 54 6.94 -28.11 6.38
CA LYS A 54 7.38 -27.40 7.57
C LYS A 54 6.78 -28.01 8.85
N VAL A 55 7.55 -28.00 9.92
CA VAL A 55 7.09 -28.43 11.26
C VAL A 55 6.04 -27.45 11.80
N ARG A 56 6.28 -26.15 11.60
CA ARG A 56 5.37 -25.09 11.99
C ARG A 56 4.89 -24.37 10.74
N LEU A 57 3.58 -24.42 10.51
CA LEU A 57 2.93 -23.73 9.39
C LEU A 57 2.51 -22.35 9.84
N LEU A 58 2.97 -21.32 9.13
CA LEU A 58 2.60 -19.91 9.36
C LEU A 58 2.45 -19.19 8.02
N GLY A 59 1.42 -18.37 7.94
CA GLY A 59 1.07 -17.56 6.80
C GLY A 59 -0.43 -17.35 6.73
N HIS A 60 -0.87 -16.46 5.89
CA HIS A 60 -2.28 -16.11 5.75
C HIS A 60 -2.70 -16.27 4.30
N TRP A 61 -3.36 -17.40 4.01
CA TRP A 61 -3.83 -17.68 2.67
C TRP A 61 -5.02 -16.80 2.27
N GLY A 62 -5.90 -16.47 3.23
CA GLY A 62 -7.21 -15.87 2.98
C GLY A 62 -7.23 -14.65 2.07
N THR A 63 -6.26 -13.75 2.22
CA THR A 63 -6.14 -12.54 1.39
C THR A 63 -5.13 -12.71 0.23
N THR A 64 -4.23 -13.67 0.34
CA THR A 64 -3.09 -13.86 -0.58
C THR A 64 -3.49 -13.98 -2.05
N PRO A 65 -4.48 -14.83 -2.44
CA PRO A 65 -4.82 -15.00 -3.86
C PRO A 65 -5.40 -13.73 -4.51
N GLY A 66 -6.17 -12.94 -3.76
CA GLY A 66 -6.65 -11.65 -4.25
C GLY A 66 -5.53 -10.62 -4.40
N LEU A 67 -4.57 -10.60 -3.48
CA LEU A 67 -3.37 -9.75 -3.60
C LEU A 67 -2.54 -10.12 -4.83
N ASN A 68 -2.31 -11.42 -5.07
CA ASN A 68 -1.61 -11.90 -6.25
C ASN A 68 -2.34 -11.52 -7.55
N PHE A 69 -3.68 -11.58 -7.53
CA PHE A 69 -4.51 -11.18 -8.66
C PHE A 69 -4.38 -9.69 -8.96
N ILE A 70 -4.49 -8.84 -7.93
CA ILE A 70 -4.33 -7.40 -8.06
C ILE A 70 -2.93 -7.07 -8.59
N ASN A 71 -1.87 -7.70 -8.04
CA ASN A 71 -0.50 -7.44 -8.48
C ASN A 71 -0.29 -7.77 -9.98
N ALA A 72 -0.81 -8.91 -10.46
CA ALA A 72 -0.73 -9.26 -11.88
C ALA A 72 -1.33 -8.18 -12.79
N HIS A 73 -2.49 -7.65 -12.40
CA HIS A 73 -3.15 -6.59 -13.15
C HIS A 73 -2.48 -5.22 -13.03
N VAL A 74 -1.91 -4.90 -11.86
CA VAL A 74 -1.12 -3.68 -11.66
C VAL A 74 0.16 -3.74 -12.51
N ASN A 75 0.86 -4.89 -12.56
CA ASN A 75 2.01 -5.09 -13.45
C ASN A 75 1.63 -4.87 -14.93
N ARG A 76 0.46 -5.38 -15.35
CA ARG A 76 -0.06 -5.15 -16.71
C ARG A 76 -0.17 -3.67 -17.04
N VAL A 77 -0.83 -2.88 -16.20
CA VAL A 77 -1.06 -1.46 -16.49
C VAL A 77 0.22 -0.64 -16.38
N ILE A 78 1.13 -0.98 -15.47
CA ILE A 78 2.45 -0.34 -15.38
C ILE A 78 3.23 -0.57 -16.67
N ALA A 79 3.31 -1.81 -17.14
CA ALA A 79 4.02 -2.15 -18.38
C ALA A 79 3.40 -1.52 -19.63
N ALA A 80 2.05 -1.49 -19.70
CA ALA A 80 1.33 -0.94 -20.86
C ALA A 80 1.40 0.60 -20.95
N ARG A 81 1.49 1.31 -19.81
CA ARG A 81 1.42 2.78 -19.74
C ARG A 81 2.73 3.43 -19.28
N ASP A 82 3.78 2.66 -19.05
CA ASP A 82 5.08 3.10 -18.49
C ASP A 82 4.92 3.91 -17.19
N LEU A 83 4.05 3.46 -16.28
CA LEU A 83 3.73 4.19 -15.06
C LEU A 83 4.89 4.17 -14.06
N ASP A 84 5.09 5.28 -13.38
CA ASP A 84 5.80 5.31 -12.10
C ASP A 84 4.81 4.95 -11.00
N ALA A 85 4.92 3.75 -10.46
CA ALA A 85 3.92 3.25 -9.52
C ALA A 85 4.51 2.40 -8.41
N ILE A 86 3.84 2.46 -7.26
CA ILE A 86 4.07 1.57 -6.12
C ILE A 86 2.74 0.94 -5.70
N TRP A 87 2.81 -0.14 -4.93
CA TRP A 87 1.63 -0.67 -4.28
C TRP A 87 1.81 -0.72 -2.76
N ILE A 88 0.71 -0.52 -2.04
CA ILE A 88 0.64 -0.66 -0.59
C ILE A 88 -0.30 -1.81 -0.28
N VAL A 89 0.18 -2.76 0.51
CA VAL A 89 -0.56 -3.94 0.93
C VAL A 89 -1.08 -3.71 2.34
N GLY A 90 -2.28 -3.13 2.45
CA GLY A 90 -2.93 -2.88 3.73
C GLY A 90 -3.14 -4.16 4.55
N PRO A 91 -3.70 -5.25 3.98
CA PRO A 91 -3.71 -6.54 4.67
C PRO A 91 -2.30 -7.16 4.69
N GLY A 92 -1.38 -6.57 5.46
CA GLY A 92 0.04 -6.94 5.51
C GLY A 92 0.32 -8.39 5.90
N HIS A 93 -0.66 -9.07 6.51
CA HIS A 93 -0.62 -10.52 6.72
C HIS A 93 -0.59 -11.31 5.39
N GLY A 94 -0.88 -10.69 4.25
CA GLY A 94 -0.66 -11.24 2.91
C GLY A 94 0.81 -11.25 2.46
N GLY A 95 1.76 -11.28 3.39
CA GLY A 95 3.22 -11.35 3.11
C GLY A 95 3.64 -12.38 2.07
N PRO A 96 3.03 -13.59 2.01
CA PRO A 96 3.36 -14.56 0.96
C PRO A 96 3.19 -14.00 -0.45
N ALA A 97 2.16 -13.18 -0.68
CA ALA A 97 1.92 -12.54 -1.98
C ALA A 97 3.02 -11.53 -2.32
N ALA A 98 3.36 -10.63 -1.39
CA ALA A 98 4.38 -9.62 -1.63
C ALA A 98 5.74 -10.24 -1.99
N VAL A 99 6.14 -11.26 -1.27
CA VAL A 99 7.39 -12.00 -1.52
C VAL A 99 7.36 -12.78 -2.84
N ALA A 100 6.25 -13.46 -3.14
CA ALA A 100 6.10 -14.22 -4.39
C ALA A 100 6.20 -13.31 -5.63
N ASN A 101 5.51 -12.17 -5.59
CA ASN A 101 5.53 -11.23 -6.71
C ASN A 101 6.90 -10.55 -6.86
N ALA A 102 7.57 -10.14 -5.77
CA ALA A 102 8.92 -9.59 -5.83
C ALA A 102 9.95 -10.61 -6.38
N TRP A 103 9.76 -11.90 -6.11
CA TRP A 103 10.59 -12.96 -6.70
C TRP A 103 10.31 -13.15 -8.19
N LEU A 104 9.04 -13.17 -8.62
CA LEU A 104 8.67 -13.24 -10.04
C LEU A 104 9.16 -12.02 -10.83
N GLU A 105 9.16 -10.83 -10.24
CA GLU A 105 9.73 -9.62 -10.84
C GLU A 105 11.26 -9.65 -10.94
N GLY A 106 11.92 -10.61 -10.26
CA GLY A 106 13.38 -10.74 -10.21
C GLY A 106 14.05 -9.87 -9.15
N THR A 107 13.39 -8.86 -8.62
CA THR A 107 13.96 -7.92 -7.63
C THR A 107 14.37 -8.63 -6.35
N TYR A 108 13.60 -9.64 -5.93
CA TYR A 108 13.96 -10.41 -4.73
C TYR A 108 15.33 -11.09 -4.88
N THR A 109 15.62 -11.67 -6.05
CA THR A 109 16.91 -12.27 -6.37
C THR A 109 18.04 -11.23 -6.50
N GLU A 110 17.74 -10.04 -7.01
CA GLU A 110 18.71 -8.94 -7.09
C GLU A 110 19.16 -8.50 -5.69
N GLN A 111 18.23 -8.41 -4.73
CA GLN A 111 18.53 -8.02 -3.36
C GLN A 111 19.07 -9.18 -2.50
N TYR A 112 18.68 -10.40 -2.80
CA TYR A 112 19.07 -11.62 -2.09
C TYR A 112 19.61 -12.68 -3.08
N PRO A 113 20.86 -12.52 -3.58
CA PRO A 113 21.40 -13.36 -4.67
C PRO A 113 21.44 -14.86 -4.38
N GLN A 114 21.36 -15.26 -3.11
CA GLN A 114 21.25 -16.66 -2.71
C GLN A 114 19.87 -17.27 -3.00
N VAL A 115 18.84 -16.45 -3.23
CA VAL A 115 17.49 -16.88 -3.58
C VAL A 115 17.30 -16.70 -5.09
N THR A 116 17.95 -17.59 -5.85
CA THR A 116 17.97 -17.57 -7.31
C THR A 116 16.61 -17.89 -7.93
N MET A 117 16.40 -17.51 -9.20
CA MET A 117 15.17 -17.84 -9.95
C MET A 117 15.30 -19.23 -10.60
N ASP A 118 15.44 -20.26 -9.76
CA ASP A 118 15.55 -21.67 -10.14
C ASP A 118 15.03 -22.56 -8.98
N GLU A 119 15.04 -23.89 -9.17
CA GLU A 119 14.55 -24.81 -8.15
C GLU A 119 15.29 -24.70 -6.80
N PRO A 120 16.64 -24.60 -6.72
CA PRO A 120 17.33 -24.34 -5.48
C PRO A 120 16.96 -23.02 -4.81
N GLY A 121 16.78 -21.94 -5.58
CA GLY A 121 16.35 -20.64 -5.08
C GLY A 121 14.91 -20.66 -4.59
N MET A 122 14.00 -21.32 -5.33
CA MET A 122 12.62 -21.51 -4.92
C MET A 122 12.54 -22.31 -3.60
N ALA A 123 13.36 -23.34 -3.43
CA ALA A 123 13.43 -24.08 -2.16
C ALA A 123 13.90 -23.19 -1.00
N ARG A 124 14.84 -22.26 -1.24
CA ARG A 124 15.27 -21.29 -0.22
C ARG A 124 14.18 -20.28 0.07
N LEU A 125 13.50 -19.76 -0.95
CA LEU A 125 12.35 -18.86 -0.81
C LEU A 125 11.27 -19.46 0.09
N PHE A 126 10.93 -20.73 -0.14
CA PHE A 126 9.94 -21.42 0.69
C PHE A 126 10.44 -21.62 2.12
N ARG A 127 11.66 -22.10 2.28
CA ARG A 127 12.24 -22.42 3.59
C ARG A 127 12.33 -21.19 4.51
N GLN A 128 12.78 -20.05 3.97
CA GLN A 128 13.04 -18.85 4.78
C GLN A 128 11.77 -18.17 5.28
N PHE A 129 10.62 -18.35 4.58
CA PHE A 129 9.39 -17.68 4.93
C PHE A 129 8.87 -18.15 6.27
N SER A 130 8.67 -17.22 7.20
CA SER A 130 8.21 -17.46 8.58
C SER A 130 9.03 -18.52 9.33
N PHE A 131 10.35 -18.51 9.12
CA PHE A 131 11.30 -19.45 9.71
C PHE A 131 12.43 -18.69 10.42
N PRO A 132 13.00 -19.22 11.52
CA PRO A 132 14.11 -18.55 12.21
C PRO A 132 15.28 -18.24 11.28
N GLY A 133 15.73 -16.97 11.30
CA GLY A 133 16.78 -16.45 10.42
C GLY A 133 16.33 -16.13 8.99
N GLY A 134 15.04 -16.26 8.70
CA GLY A 134 14.41 -15.85 7.45
C GLY A 134 13.59 -14.57 7.61
N ILE A 135 12.56 -14.42 6.78
CA ILE A 135 11.65 -13.27 6.81
C ILE A 135 10.37 -13.58 7.60
N GLY A 136 9.69 -12.54 8.06
CA GLY A 136 8.40 -12.64 8.76
C GLY A 136 7.26 -13.14 7.87
N SER A 137 6.12 -13.48 8.51
CA SER A 137 4.90 -13.92 7.81
C SER A 137 4.06 -12.78 7.26
N HIS A 138 4.33 -11.55 7.67
CA HIS A 138 3.72 -10.32 7.19
C HIS A 138 4.67 -9.59 6.24
N VAL A 139 4.17 -8.58 5.56
CA VAL A 139 5.02 -7.65 4.82
C VAL A 139 5.97 -6.96 5.80
N THR A 140 7.26 -6.97 5.50
CA THR A 140 8.32 -6.45 6.36
C THR A 140 9.31 -5.60 5.55
N PRO A 141 10.19 -4.84 6.22
CA PRO A 141 11.22 -4.06 5.52
C PRO A 141 12.13 -4.88 4.61
N GLU A 142 12.29 -6.16 4.87
CA GLU A 142 13.07 -7.09 4.03
C GLU A 142 12.39 -7.41 2.70
N THR A 143 11.10 -7.09 2.55
CA THR A 143 10.37 -7.31 1.29
C THR A 143 10.61 -6.12 0.36
N PRO A 144 11.28 -6.30 -0.81
CA PRO A 144 11.47 -5.23 -1.77
C PRO A 144 10.13 -4.64 -2.25
N GLY A 145 10.10 -3.33 -2.44
CA GLY A 145 8.91 -2.63 -2.95
C GLY A 145 7.88 -2.21 -1.89
N SER A 146 8.09 -2.54 -0.63
CA SER A 146 7.16 -2.16 0.45
C SER A 146 7.66 -0.96 1.26
N ILE A 147 6.75 -0.05 1.59
CA ILE A 147 6.91 1.01 2.60
C ILE A 147 5.95 0.83 3.77
N HIS A 148 5.11 -0.20 3.75
CA HIS A 148 4.04 -0.42 4.73
C HIS A 148 4.10 -1.85 5.27
N GLU A 149 4.14 -2.00 6.59
CA GLU A 149 4.22 -3.31 7.24
C GLU A 149 2.85 -3.99 7.31
N GLY A 150 1.79 -3.25 7.65
CA GLY A 150 0.43 -3.77 7.76
C GLY A 150 0.26 -4.85 8.83
N GLY A 151 1.11 -4.89 9.84
CA GLY A 151 0.96 -5.72 11.03
C GLY A 151 -0.14 -5.16 11.92
N GLU A 152 -0.09 -3.87 12.20
CA GLU A 152 -1.19 -3.10 12.74
C GLU A 152 -2.03 -2.55 11.57
N LEU A 153 -3.33 -2.81 11.57
CA LEU A 153 -4.22 -2.44 10.47
C LEU A 153 -4.75 -1.01 10.63
N GLY A 154 -5.03 -0.35 9.49
CA GLY A 154 -5.73 0.93 9.45
C GLY A 154 -4.93 2.09 8.84
N TYR A 155 -3.67 1.89 8.49
CA TYR A 155 -2.78 2.98 8.05
C TYR A 155 -2.41 2.92 6.58
N ALA A 156 -2.85 1.89 5.86
CA ALA A 156 -2.49 1.70 4.45
C ALA A 156 -2.84 2.93 3.61
N LEU A 157 -4.06 3.44 3.78
CA LEU A 157 -4.56 4.54 2.96
C LEU A 157 -3.87 5.88 3.31
N SER A 158 -3.60 6.15 4.60
CA SER A 158 -2.85 7.34 4.98
C SER A 158 -1.39 7.29 4.51
N HIS A 159 -0.72 6.13 4.58
CA HIS A 159 0.60 5.95 3.97
C HIS A 159 0.58 6.16 2.45
N ALA A 160 -0.48 5.71 1.77
CA ALA A 160 -0.63 5.90 0.32
C ALA A 160 -0.73 7.40 -0.05
N TYR A 161 -1.55 8.15 0.68
CA TYR A 161 -1.64 9.60 0.48
C TYR A 161 -0.32 10.30 0.82
N GLY A 162 0.32 9.93 1.94
CA GLY A 162 1.64 10.45 2.30
C GLY A 162 2.68 10.24 1.20
N ALA A 163 2.71 9.07 0.58
CA ALA A 163 3.60 8.76 -0.54
C ALA A 163 3.27 9.56 -1.82
N ALA A 164 1.98 9.84 -2.06
CA ALA A 164 1.52 10.57 -3.24
C ALA A 164 1.77 12.08 -3.14
N PHE A 165 1.78 12.67 -1.94
CA PHE A 165 2.03 14.10 -1.77
C PHE A 165 3.39 14.49 -2.37
N ASP A 166 3.43 15.57 -3.16
CA ASP A 166 4.61 16.08 -3.87
C ASP A 166 5.30 15.06 -4.79
N SER A 167 4.56 14.07 -5.26
CA SER A 167 5.03 13.04 -6.21
C SER A 167 4.18 13.05 -7.48
N PRO A 168 4.21 14.12 -8.29
CA PRO A 168 3.22 14.37 -9.34
C PRO A 168 3.06 13.22 -10.34
N ASP A 169 4.09 12.44 -10.58
CA ASP A 169 4.07 11.34 -11.56
C ASP A 169 3.77 9.97 -10.93
N LEU A 170 3.76 9.89 -9.58
CA LEU A 170 3.59 8.64 -8.86
C LEU A 170 2.11 8.23 -8.80
N VAL A 171 1.84 6.98 -9.14
CA VAL A 171 0.55 6.32 -8.89
C VAL A 171 0.71 5.31 -7.75
N VAL A 172 -0.05 5.48 -6.69
CA VAL A 172 -0.04 4.57 -5.53
C VAL A 172 -1.28 3.68 -5.58
N PHE A 173 -1.11 2.40 -5.91
CA PHE A 173 -2.16 1.41 -5.76
C PHE A 173 -2.22 0.95 -4.30
N CYS A 174 -3.30 1.30 -3.60
CA CYS A 174 -3.46 0.98 -2.19
C CYS A 174 -4.51 -0.12 -2.00
N VAL A 175 -4.07 -1.33 -1.67
CA VAL A 175 -5.01 -2.41 -1.34
C VAL A 175 -5.44 -2.25 0.12
N VAL A 176 -6.73 -2.07 0.32
CA VAL A 176 -7.37 -2.00 1.63
C VAL A 176 -8.11 -3.31 1.89
N GLY A 177 -7.80 -3.99 3.00
CA GLY A 177 -8.57 -5.15 3.42
C GLY A 177 -9.94 -4.73 3.97
N ASP A 178 -10.97 -5.54 3.72
CA ASP A 178 -12.32 -5.26 4.21
C ASP A 178 -12.44 -5.27 5.74
N GLY A 179 -11.62 -6.09 6.41
CA GLY A 179 -11.48 -6.04 7.87
C GLY A 179 -10.71 -4.80 8.34
N GLU A 180 -9.69 -4.38 7.60
CA GLU A 180 -8.95 -3.14 7.86
C GLU A 180 -9.86 -1.91 7.73
N ALA A 181 -10.80 -1.94 6.78
CA ALA A 181 -11.76 -0.86 6.56
C ALA A 181 -12.67 -0.57 7.77
N GLU A 182 -12.75 -1.49 8.75
CA GLU A 182 -13.50 -1.29 9.99
C GLU A 182 -12.71 -0.53 11.07
N THR A 183 -11.40 -0.32 10.89
CA THR A 183 -10.59 0.41 11.87
C THR A 183 -10.91 1.91 11.83
N GLY A 184 -10.87 2.57 13.00
CA GLY A 184 -11.10 4.02 13.07
C GLY A 184 -10.16 4.84 12.17
N PRO A 185 -8.84 4.56 12.18
CA PRO A 185 -7.90 5.27 11.31
C PRO A 185 -8.24 5.15 9.82
N LEU A 186 -8.59 3.95 9.34
CA LEU A 186 -8.92 3.78 7.93
C LEU A 186 -10.28 4.37 7.57
N ALA A 187 -11.27 4.25 8.47
CA ALA A 187 -12.58 4.87 8.25
C ALA A 187 -12.45 6.39 8.03
N ALA A 188 -11.59 7.07 8.78
CA ALA A 188 -11.24 8.46 8.56
C ALA A 188 -10.32 8.66 7.34
N GLY A 189 -9.47 7.69 7.02
CA GLY A 189 -8.49 7.73 5.93
C GLY A 189 -9.09 7.94 4.54
N TRP A 190 -10.36 7.56 4.33
CA TRP A 190 -11.07 7.84 3.08
C TRP A 190 -11.19 9.34 2.76
N HIS A 191 -11.02 10.21 3.75
CA HIS A 191 -11.01 11.67 3.53
C HIS A 191 -9.68 12.20 2.96
N GLY A 192 -8.62 11.40 2.88
CA GLY A 192 -7.31 11.83 2.37
C GLY A 192 -7.36 12.43 0.96
N ASN A 193 -8.33 12.05 0.14
CA ASN A 193 -8.55 12.60 -1.19
C ASN A 193 -8.93 14.11 -1.18
N LYS A 194 -9.34 14.68 -0.02
CA LYS A 194 -9.67 16.09 0.15
C LYS A 194 -8.43 16.98 0.27
N PHE A 195 -7.26 16.36 0.44
CA PHE A 195 -5.97 17.04 0.63
C PHE A 195 -5.00 16.76 -0.53
N LEU A 196 -5.36 15.86 -1.45
CA LEU A 196 -4.52 15.45 -2.58
C LEU A 196 -4.75 16.38 -3.77
N SER A 197 -3.78 17.26 -4.03
CA SER A 197 -3.85 18.20 -5.15
C SER A 197 -3.53 17.52 -6.48
N PRO A 198 -4.43 17.51 -7.46
CA PRO A 198 -4.12 16.94 -8.78
C PRO A 198 -3.06 17.76 -9.54
N ARG A 199 -2.71 18.97 -9.07
CA ARG A 199 -1.69 19.84 -9.68
C ARG A 199 -0.27 19.43 -9.30
N THR A 200 -0.04 19.17 -8.01
CA THR A 200 1.30 19.02 -7.43
C THR A 200 1.58 17.62 -6.92
N ASP A 201 0.54 16.85 -6.67
CA ASP A 201 0.64 15.55 -6.05
C ASP A 201 0.43 14.42 -7.08
N GLY A 202 0.77 13.20 -6.70
CA GLY A 202 0.51 12.00 -7.48
C GLY A 202 -0.96 11.60 -7.46
N ALA A 203 -1.21 10.31 -7.60
CA ALA A 203 -2.55 9.76 -7.50
C ALA A 203 -2.57 8.55 -6.57
N VAL A 204 -3.66 8.39 -5.82
CA VAL A 204 -3.95 7.17 -5.06
C VAL A 204 -5.15 6.48 -5.70
N VAL A 205 -4.99 5.21 -6.04
CA VAL A 205 -6.05 4.33 -6.53
C VAL A 205 -6.31 3.28 -5.44
N PRO A 206 -7.29 3.52 -4.55
CA PRO A 206 -7.65 2.52 -3.55
C PRO A 206 -8.33 1.32 -4.19
N ILE A 207 -7.98 0.12 -3.72
CA ILE A 207 -8.61 -1.14 -4.12
C ILE A 207 -9.09 -1.82 -2.84
N LEU A 208 -10.39 -1.74 -2.55
CA LEU A 208 -10.99 -2.48 -1.44
C LEU A 208 -11.08 -3.96 -1.82
N HIS A 209 -10.24 -4.79 -1.19
CA HIS A 209 -10.32 -6.24 -1.34
C HIS A 209 -11.38 -6.80 -0.39
N LEU A 210 -12.58 -6.99 -0.93
CA LEU A 210 -13.77 -7.40 -0.20
C LEU A 210 -13.93 -8.92 -0.26
N ASN A 211 -13.23 -9.63 0.64
CA ASN A 211 -13.27 -11.09 0.69
C ASN A 211 -14.32 -11.67 1.67
N GLY A 212 -14.93 -10.81 2.48
CA GLY A 212 -16.09 -11.13 3.27
C GLY A 212 -15.86 -11.52 4.71
N TYR A 213 -14.62 -11.79 5.15
CA TYR A 213 -14.35 -12.28 6.50
C TYR A 213 -13.06 -11.70 7.10
N LYS A 214 -13.11 -11.49 8.41
CA LYS A 214 -11.95 -11.25 9.30
C LYS A 214 -11.33 -12.58 9.73
N ILE A 215 -10.74 -12.62 10.91
CA ILE A 215 -10.14 -13.83 11.50
C ILE A 215 -11.19 -14.91 11.77
N ALA A 216 -12.36 -14.52 12.30
CA ALA A 216 -13.42 -15.44 12.70
C ALA A 216 -14.84 -14.97 12.33
N ASN A 217 -15.00 -13.71 11.95
CA ASN A 217 -16.31 -13.09 11.72
C ASN A 217 -16.40 -12.46 10.32
N PRO A 218 -17.62 -12.27 9.79
CA PRO A 218 -17.82 -11.50 8.57
C PRO A 218 -17.42 -10.05 8.75
N THR A 219 -17.09 -9.38 7.66
CA THR A 219 -16.83 -7.95 7.62
C THR A 219 -18.11 -7.16 7.37
N ILE A 220 -18.16 -5.93 7.88
CA ILE A 220 -19.36 -5.07 7.76
C ILE A 220 -19.63 -4.74 6.29
N LEU A 221 -18.61 -4.26 5.57
CA LEU A 221 -18.78 -3.82 4.16
C LEU A 221 -19.18 -4.97 3.22
N ALA A 222 -18.90 -6.23 3.58
CA ALA A 222 -19.33 -7.38 2.80
C ALA A 222 -20.79 -7.78 3.06
N ARG A 223 -21.45 -7.22 4.07
CA ARG A 223 -22.82 -7.58 4.49
C ARG A 223 -23.84 -6.48 4.24
N ILE A 224 -23.40 -5.27 3.89
CA ILE A 224 -24.32 -4.21 3.45
C ILE A 224 -24.71 -4.42 1.98
N PRO A 225 -25.90 -3.95 1.56
CA PRO A 225 -26.30 -3.93 0.16
C PRO A 225 -25.31 -3.18 -0.74
N GLU A 226 -25.23 -3.56 -2.01
CA GLU A 226 -24.28 -2.95 -2.94
C GLU A 226 -24.54 -1.47 -3.19
N ASP A 227 -25.80 -1.06 -3.23
CA ASP A 227 -26.19 0.35 -3.38
C ASP A 227 -25.79 1.21 -2.17
N GLU A 228 -25.83 0.64 -0.95
CA GLU A 228 -25.29 1.30 0.24
C GLU A 228 -23.76 1.42 0.17
N LEU A 229 -23.06 0.38 -0.28
CA LEU A 229 -21.61 0.40 -0.45
C LEU A 229 -21.18 1.43 -1.51
N VAL A 230 -21.89 1.49 -2.63
CA VAL A 230 -21.67 2.53 -3.66
C VAL A 230 -21.93 3.92 -3.09
N SER A 231 -23.01 4.10 -2.33
CA SER A 231 -23.33 5.38 -1.69
C SER A 231 -22.31 5.80 -0.66
N PHE A 232 -21.73 4.85 0.09
CA PHE A 232 -20.64 5.07 1.03
C PHE A 232 -19.41 5.70 0.32
N PHE A 233 -18.95 5.12 -0.77
CA PHE A 233 -17.81 5.66 -1.49
C PHE A 233 -18.11 6.99 -2.18
N ARG A 234 -19.29 7.16 -2.75
CA ARG A 234 -19.71 8.44 -3.33
C ARG A 234 -19.77 9.55 -2.29
N GLY A 235 -20.26 9.26 -1.09
CA GLY A 235 -20.26 10.18 0.04
C GLY A 235 -18.86 10.62 0.47
N HIS A 236 -17.86 9.76 0.27
CA HIS A 236 -16.45 10.10 0.48
C HIS A 236 -15.78 10.78 -0.72
N GLY A 237 -16.51 11.05 -1.82
CA GLY A 237 -15.97 11.71 -3.01
C GLY A 237 -15.18 10.81 -3.94
N TYR A 238 -15.55 9.53 -4.00
CA TYR A 238 -15.01 8.56 -4.97
C TYR A 238 -16.03 8.15 -6.03
N ASP A 239 -15.53 7.72 -7.20
CA ASP A 239 -16.31 6.98 -8.20
C ASP A 239 -15.99 5.48 -8.05
N PRO A 240 -16.90 4.68 -7.44
CA PRO A 240 -16.66 3.26 -7.22
C PRO A 240 -16.85 2.44 -8.49
N ILE A 241 -15.89 1.55 -8.75
CA ILE A 241 -15.87 0.57 -9.83
C ILE A 241 -15.93 -0.82 -9.19
N ILE A 242 -17.02 -1.55 -9.42
CA ILE A 242 -17.23 -2.87 -8.82
C ILE A 242 -16.69 -3.95 -9.75
N VAL A 243 -15.81 -4.82 -9.20
CA VAL A 243 -15.35 -6.05 -9.83
C VAL A 243 -15.68 -7.20 -8.89
N ALA A 244 -16.49 -8.16 -9.32
CA ALA A 244 -16.93 -9.26 -8.46
C ALA A 244 -16.96 -10.58 -9.23
N GLY A 245 -16.59 -11.67 -8.56
CA GLY A 245 -16.64 -13.01 -9.12
C GLY A 245 -15.61 -13.96 -8.54
N ASP A 246 -15.64 -15.20 -9.01
CA ASP A 246 -14.73 -16.28 -8.64
C ASP A 246 -14.26 -17.11 -9.85
N ASP A 247 -14.82 -16.86 -11.04
CA ASP A 247 -14.30 -17.44 -12.29
C ASP A 247 -13.22 -16.52 -12.90
N PRO A 248 -11.96 -16.97 -13.01
CA PRO A 248 -10.90 -16.17 -13.60
C PRO A 248 -11.19 -15.70 -15.04
N ALA A 249 -11.96 -16.48 -15.82
CA ALA A 249 -12.30 -16.12 -17.18
C ALA A 249 -13.15 -14.83 -17.27
N ASP A 250 -13.96 -14.58 -16.24
CA ASP A 250 -14.81 -13.38 -16.15
C ASP A 250 -14.09 -12.25 -15.37
N VAL A 251 -13.40 -12.60 -14.30
CA VAL A 251 -12.83 -11.61 -13.37
C VAL A 251 -11.57 -10.91 -13.95
N HIS A 252 -10.74 -11.62 -14.73
CA HIS A 252 -9.57 -10.98 -15.37
C HIS A 252 -9.98 -9.87 -16.35
N PRO A 253 -10.91 -10.06 -17.30
CA PRO A 253 -11.36 -8.97 -18.17
C PRO A 253 -12.01 -7.82 -17.39
N ALA A 254 -12.81 -8.13 -16.37
CA ALA A 254 -13.47 -7.12 -15.55
C ALA A 254 -12.46 -6.25 -14.77
N MET A 255 -11.44 -6.85 -14.16
CA MET A 255 -10.39 -6.11 -13.45
C MET A 255 -9.52 -5.29 -14.40
N ALA A 256 -9.20 -5.82 -15.58
CA ALA A 256 -8.46 -5.08 -16.59
C ALA A 256 -9.21 -3.80 -17.00
N ALA A 257 -10.49 -3.93 -17.32
CA ALA A 257 -11.34 -2.79 -17.67
C ALA A 257 -11.48 -1.79 -16.52
N ALA A 258 -11.60 -2.28 -15.28
CA ALA A 258 -11.70 -1.44 -14.09
C ALA A 258 -10.45 -0.60 -13.85
N LEU A 259 -9.26 -1.19 -13.96
CA LEU A 259 -7.99 -0.48 -13.82
C LEU A 259 -7.75 0.51 -14.95
N ASP A 260 -8.06 0.13 -16.20
CA ASP A 260 -7.94 1.05 -17.34
C ASP A 260 -8.86 2.26 -17.16
N ARG A 261 -10.14 2.05 -16.77
CA ARG A 261 -11.07 3.14 -16.43
C ARG A 261 -10.58 4.01 -15.29
N ALA A 262 -10.05 3.41 -14.23
CA ALA A 262 -9.53 4.16 -13.08
C ALA A 262 -8.35 5.05 -13.48
N LEU A 263 -7.41 4.52 -14.25
CA LEU A 263 -6.24 5.27 -14.72
C LEU A 263 -6.58 6.35 -15.74
N ASP A 264 -7.57 6.14 -16.59
CA ASP A 264 -8.07 7.15 -17.53
C ASP A 264 -8.75 8.31 -16.77
N ALA A 265 -9.47 8.00 -15.69
CA ALA A 265 -10.03 9.01 -14.79
C ALA A 265 -8.92 9.82 -14.11
N VAL A 266 -7.91 9.16 -13.54
CA VAL A 266 -6.72 9.81 -12.94
C VAL A 266 -6.05 10.73 -13.93
N ALA A 267 -5.72 10.23 -15.14
CA ALA A 267 -5.07 11.02 -16.19
C ALA A 267 -5.92 12.25 -16.60
N THR A 268 -7.24 12.09 -16.64
CA THR A 268 -8.16 13.18 -16.96
C THR A 268 -8.17 14.24 -15.87
N ILE A 269 -8.27 13.85 -14.60
CA ILE A 269 -8.24 14.75 -13.44
C ILE A 269 -6.93 15.55 -13.44
N GLN A 270 -5.80 14.88 -13.56
CA GLN A 270 -4.49 15.52 -13.56
C GLN A 270 -4.28 16.44 -14.76
N ARG A 271 -4.66 16.03 -15.98
CA ARG A 271 -4.57 16.88 -17.18
C ARG A 271 -5.41 18.14 -17.04
N ARG A 272 -6.67 18.01 -16.56
CA ARG A 272 -7.55 19.18 -16.34
C ARG A 272 -6.92 20.17 -15.37
N ALA A 273 -6.35 19.69 -14.27
CA ALA A 273 -5.72 20.56 -13.27
C ALA A 273 -4.41 21.19 -13.75
N ARG A 274 -3.53 20.41 -14.42
CA ARG A 274 -2.17 20.83 -14.77
C ARG A 274 -2.08 21.57 -16.11
N VAL A 275 -2.89 21.16 -17.08
CA VAL A 275 -2.84 21.69 -18.47
C VAL A 275 -3.97 22.69 -18.71
N ASP A 276 -5.19 22.31 -18.35
CA ASP A 276 -6.36 23.13 -18.63
C ASP A 276 -6.58 24.20 -17.53
N GLY A 277 -5.86 24.11 -16.40
CA GLY A 277 -5.94 25.07 -15.29
C GLY A 277 -7.26 25.06 -14.53
N VAL A 278 -8.00 23.95 -14.59
CA VAL A 278 -9.31 23.80 -13.95
C VAL A 278 -9.14 23.51 -12.45
N ASP A 279 -9.74 24.33 -11.62
CA ASP A 279 -9.80 24.19 -10.17
C ASP A 279 -11.16 23.62 -9.74
N GLU A 280 -11.46 22.40 -10.17
CA GLU A 280 -12.64 21.69 -9.74
C GLU A 280 -12.25 20.58 -8.75
N ARG A 281 -13.13 20.34 -7.77
CA ARG A 281 -13.02 19.22 -6.86
C ARG A 281 -12.86 17.91 -7.64
N PRO A 282 -11.76 17.17 -7.47
CA PRO A 282 -11.57 15.89 -8.13
C PRO A 282 -12.46 14.81 -7.51
N ILE A 283 -13.05 13.95 -8.34
CA ILE A 283 -13.71 12.72 -7.90
C ILE A 283 -12.81 11.55 -8.33
N TRP A 284 -12.04 11.04 -7.37
CA TRP A 284 -11.07 10.00 -7.62
C TRP A 284 -11.73 8.61 -7.76
N PRO A 285 -11.18 7.70 -8.58
CA PRO A 285 -11.69 6.35 -8.68
C PRO A 285 -11.37 5.54 -7.41
N VAL A 286 -12.23 4.56 -7.09
CA VAL A 286 -11.96 3.47 -6.15
C VAL A 286 -12.45 2.17 -6.74
N ILE A 287 -11.67 1.09 -6.64
CA ILE A 287 -12.07 -0.24 -7.09
C ILE A 287 -12.54 -1.05 -5.89
N VAL A 288 -13.72 -1.66 -5.98
CA VAL A 288 -14.21 -2.64 -5.02
C VAL A 288 -14.06 -4.02 -5.65
N PHE A 289 -13.09 -4.78 -5.15
CA PHE A 289 -12.76 -6.10 -5.65
C PHE A 289 -13.31 -7.18 -4.72
N ARG A 290 -14.40 -7.81 -5.15
CA ARG A 290 -15.13 -8.81 -4.37
C ARG A 290 -14.83 -10.22 -4.86
N THR A 291 -14.14 -11.03 -4.02
CA THR A 291 -13.80 -12.43 -4.29
C THR A 291 -14.03 -13.30 -3.06
N PRO A 292 -14.11 -14.63 -3.19
CA PRO A 292 -14.14 -15.52 -2.03
C PRO A 292 -12.84 -15.41 -1.22
N LYS A 293 -12.94 -15.42 0.10
CA LYS A 293 -11.76 -15.52 0.97
C LYS A 293 -11.03 -16.83 0.75
N GLY A 294 -9.71 -16.75 0.54
CA GLY A 294 -8.90 -17.94 0.25
C GLY A 294 -9.17 -18.56 -1.12
N TRP A 295 -9.60 -17.74 -2.07
CA TRP A 295 -9.87 -18.10 -3.47
C TRP A 295 -8.80 -19.04 -4.04
N THR A 296 -9.20 -20.03 -4.84
CA THR A 296 -8.35 -21.12 -5.37
C THR A 296 -7.74 -22.07 -4.34
N GLY A 297 -8.09 -21.90 -3.08
CA GLY A 297 -7.74 -22.87 -2.03
C GLY A 297 -8.68 -24.08 -2.01
N PRO A 298 -8.48 -24.99 -1.05
CA PRO A 298 -9.40 -26.10 -0.85
C PRO A 298 -10.80 -25.60 -0.53
N LYS A 299 -11.79 -26.10 -1.27
CA LYS A 299 -13.20 -25.74 -1.04
C LYS A 299 -13.68 -26.23 0.33
N GLU A 300 -13.20 -27.40 0.74
CA GLU A 300 -13.57 -28.08 1.98
C GLU A 300 -12.36 -28.77 2.60
N VAL A 301 -12.30 -28.78 3.93
CA VAL A 301 -11.30 -29.55 4.72
C VAL A 301 -12.06 -30.20 5.88
N ASP A 302 -11.88 -31.52 6.05
CA ASP A 302 -12.52 -32.31 7.12
C ASP A 302 -14.05 -32.15 7.17
N GLY A 303 -14.71 -32.08 5.99
CA GLY A 303 -16.17 -31.88 5.89
C GLY A 303 -16.65 -30.45 6.19
N LEU A 304 -15.75 -29.48 6.30
CA LEU A 304 -16.10 -28.08 6.62
C LEU A 304 -15.72 -27.15 5.46
N PRO A 305 -16.64 -26.25 5.05
CA PRO A 305 -16.34 -25.23 4.04
C PRO A 305 -15.13 -24.39 4.47
N THR A 306 -14.14 -24.25 3.58
CA THR A 306 -12.89 -23.54 3.84
C THR A 306 -12.76 -22.30 2.96
N GLU A 307 -12.70 -22.45 1.63
CA GLU A 307 -12.78 -21.30 0.73
C GLU A 307 -14.11 -20.56 0.91
N GLY A 308 -14.08 -19.24 0.80
CA GLY A 308 -15.26 -18.40 1.01
C GLY A 308 -15.71 -18.31 2.47
N SER A 309 -14.88 -18.78 3.41
CA SER A 309 -15.17 -18.72 4.84
C SER A 309 -13.96 -18.20 5.65
N TRP A 310 -14.21 -17.88 6.92
CA TRP A 310 -13.17 -17.45 7.85
C TRP A 310 -12.06 -18.51 8.07
N ARG A 311 -12.35 -19.80 7.81
CA ARG A 311 -11.40 -20.91 8.00
C ARG A 311 -10.18 -20.83 7.10
N SER A 312 -10.27 -20.12 5.97
CA SER A 312 -9.14 -19.86 5.09
C SER A 312 -8.28 -18.66 5.52
N HIS A 313 -8.60 -17.99 6.65
CA HIS A 313 -7.91 -16.75 7.04
C HIS A 313 -6.40 -16.92 7.17
N GLN A 314 -5.96 -17.96 7.90
CA GLN A 314 -4.54 -18.28 8.08
C GLN A 314 -4.14 -19.47 7.19
N VAL A 315 -3.69 -20.54 7.80
CA VAL A 315 -3.36 -21.80 7.17
C VAL A 315 -4.66 -22.59 7.02
N PRO A 316 -5.15 -22.90 5.80
CA PRO A 316 -6.43 -23.57 5.60
C PRO A 316 -6.57 -24.90 6.34
N PHE A 317 -5.46 -25.64 6.50
CA PHE A 317 -5.41 -26.88 7.27
C PHE A 317 -4.00 -27.15 7.80
N GLY A 318 -3.94 -27.80 8.97
CA GLY A 318 -2.70 -28.18 9.66
C GLY A 318 -2.41 -29.68 9.59
N ASN A 319 -1.53 -30.16 10.48
CA ASN A 319 -1.16 -31.57 10.66
C ASN A 319 -0.71 -32.30 9.38
N VAL A 320 -0.21 -31.56 8.39
CA VAL A 320 0.15 -32.11 7.05
C VAL A 320 1.28 -33.14 7.12
N ARG A 321 2.17 -33.03 8.13
CA ARG A 321 3.25 -33.99 8.34
C ARG A 321 2.75 -35.33 8.83
N GLU A 322 1.81 -35.34 9.73
CA GLU A 322 1.28 -36.53 10.42
C GLU A 322 0.06 -37.11 9.70
N ASN A 323 -0.77 -36.24 9.08
CA ASN A 323 -1.98 -36.65 8.37
C ASN A 323 -1.71 -36.84 6.87
N ALA A 324 -1.80 -38.10 6.39
CA ALA A 324 -1.59 -38.43 4.98
C ALA A 324 -2.67 -37.86 4.05
N GLU A 325 -3.91 -37.72 4.53
CA GLU A 325 -5.03 -37.13 3.75
C GLU A 325 -4.80 -35.63 3.56
N HIS A 326 -4.41 -34.90 4.60
CA HIS A 326 -4.05 -33.48 4.48
C HIS A 326 -2.84 -33.29 3.57
N ARG A 327 -1.86 -34.20 3.62
CA ARG A 327 -0.69 -34.13 2.74
C ARG A 327 -1.08 -34.36 1.28
N ALA A 328 -1.97 -35.29 1.00
CA ALA A 328 -2.51 -35.52 -0.33
C ALA A 328 -3.33 -34.33 -0.82
N LEU A 329 -4.12 -33.72 0.08
CA LEU A 329 -4.89 -32.50 -0.21
C LEU A 329 -3.95 -31.32 -0.56
N LEU A 330 -2.85 -31.14 0.18
CA LEU A 330 -1.84 -30.10 -0.12
C LEU A 330 -1.21 -30.36 -1.50
N GLU A 331 -0.84 -31.59 -1.80
CA GLU A 331 -0.27 -31.93 -3.10
C GLU A 331 -1.26 -31.67 -4.24
N ALA A 332 -2.51 -32.09 -4.08
CA ALA A 332 -3.56 -31.84 -5.05
C ALA A 332 -3.79 -30.33 -5.25
N TRP A 333 -3.80 -29.55 -4.18
CA TRP A 333 -3.93 -28.09 -4.25
C TRP A 333 -2.76 -27.45 -5.00
N LEU A 334 -1.52 -27.77 -4.67
CA LEU A 334 -0.35 -27.27 -5.39
C LEU A 334 -0.38 -27.67 -6.88
N ARG A 335 -0.75 -28.93 -7.20
CA ARG A 335 -0.86 -29.41 -8.59
C ARG A 335 -1.99 -28.75 -9.37
N SER A 336 -3.03 -28.21 -8.70
CA SER A 336 -4.10 -27.48 -9.37
C SER A 336 -3.62 -26.22 -10.08
N TYR A 337 -2.49 -25.65 -9.65
CA TYR A 337 -1.84 -24.52 -10.33
C TYR A 337 -1.04 -24.92 -11.55
N ARG A 338 -0.86 -26.22 -11.80
CA ARG A 338 -0.11 -26.77 -12.96
C ARG A 338 1.32 -26.22 -13.05
N PRO A 339 2.17 -26.44 -12.02
CA PRO A 339 3.51 -25.86 -11.95
C PRO A 339 4.40 -26.22 -13.15
N GLU A 340 4.15 -27.36 -13.83
CA GLU A 340 4.84 -27.77 -15.05
C GLU A 340 4.58 -26.85 -16.25
N GLU A 341 3.50 -26.09 -16.25
CA GLU A 341 3.22 -25.05 -17.24
C GLU A 341 3.87 -23.71 -16.88
N LEU A 342 4.21 -23.50 -15.61
CA LEU A 342 4.65 -22.21 -15.06
C LEU A 342 6.17 -22.13 -14.96
N PHE A 343 6.81 -23.23 -14.61
CA PHE A 343 8.25 -23.31 -14.42
C PHE A 343 8.88 -24.32 -15.40
N ASP A 344 10.12 -24.04 -15.81
CA ASP A 344 10.87 -24.94 -16.66
C ASP A 344 11.51 -26.10 -15.86
N GLU A 345 12.30 -26.93 -16.53
CA GLU A 345 12.98 -28.05 -15.90
C GLU A 345 14.00 -27.63 -14.84
N ALA A 346 14.57 -26.43 -14.93
CA ALA A 346 15.46 -25.85 -13.93
C ALA A 346 14.71 -25.19 -12.77
N GLY A 347 13.38 -25.00 -12.88
CA GLY A 347 12.55 -24.33 -11.90
C GLY A 347 12.49 -22.81 -12.08
N ALA A 348 12.99 -22.30 -13.18
CA ALA A 348 12.86 -20.89 -13.52
C ALA A 348 11.44 -20.59 -14.05
N PRO A 349 10.84 -19.44 -13.71
CA PRO A 349 9.59 -19.02 -14.33
C PRO A 349 9.75 -18.94 -15.86
N ARG A 350 8.76 -19.41 -16.59
CA ARG A 350 8.80 -19.38 -18.05
C ARG A 350 8.80 -17.95 -18.58
N PRO A 351 9.48 -17.68 -19.73
CA PRO A 351 9.59 -16.34 -20.30
C PRO A 351 8.24 -15.65 -20.53
N GLU A 352 7.20 -16.41 -20.86
CA GLU A 352 5.85 -15.91 -21.12
C GLU A 352 5.23 -15.31 -19.87
N ILE A 353 5.56 -15.84 -18.68
CA ILE A 353 5.12 -15.29 -17.38
C ILE A 353 5.87 -14.01 -17.09
N LEU A 354 7.21 -14.04 -17.23
CA LEU A 354 8.07 -12.89 -16.97
C LEU A 354 7.76 -11.70 -17.91
N ALA A 355 7.16 -11.96 -19.06
CA ALA A 355 6.75 -10.92 -20.01
C ALA A 355 5.65 -9.99 -19.48
N LEU A 356 4.95 -10.36 -18.38
CA LEU A 356 3.98 -9.49 -17.71
C LEU A 356 4.65 -8.46 -16.81
N SER A 357 5.86 -8.74 -16.31
CA SER A 357 6.58 -7.86 -15.41
C SER A 357 7.00 -6.57 -16.11
N PRO A 358 6.79 -5.40 -15.50
CA PRO A 358 7.46 -4.16 -15.90
C PRO A 358 8.99 -4.33 -15.89
N ARG A 359 9.71 -3.39 -16.48
CA ARG A 359 11.18 -3.48 -16.58
C ARG A 359 11.87 -2.42 -15.73
N GLY A 360 13.07 -2.75 -15.25
CA GLY A 360 13.93 -1.83 -14.51
C GLY A 360 13.20 -1.28 -13.28
N ASP A 361 13.30 0.01 -13.07
CA ASP A 361 12.71 0.73 -11.94
C ASP A 361 11.18 0.87 -12.01
N ARG A 362 10.57 0.45 -13.13
CA ARG A 362 9.10 0.37 -13.25
C ARG A 362 8.51 -0.87 -12.58
N ARG A 363 9.31 -1.87 -12.23
CA ARG A 363 8.83 -2.99 -11.40
C ARG A 363 8.38 -2.48 -10.04
N ILE A 364 7.25 -2.95 -9.56
CA ILE A 364 6.69 -2.53 -8.27
C ILE A 364 7.72 -2.72 -7.15
N SER A 365 8.38 -3.87 -7.14
CA SER A 365 9.36 -4.21 -6.09
C SER A 365 10.72 -3.53 -6.25
N ALA A 366 11.02 -2.94 -7.43
CA ALA A 366 12.27 -2.25 -7.71
C ALA A 366 12.14 -0.71 -7.74
N ASN A 367 10.92 -0.17 -7.56
CA ASN A 367 10.71 1.27 -7.63
C ASN A 367 11.57 2.00 -6.59
N PRO A 368 12.42 2.97 -7.01
CA PRO A 368 13.36 3.65 -6.12
C PRO A 368 12.68 4.40 -4.97
N VAL A 369 11.46 4.86 -5.16
CA VAL A 369 10.67 5.59 -4.16
C VAL A 369 10.48 4.74 -2.89
N THR A 370 10.34 3.42 -3.02
CA THR A 370 10.18 2.51 -1.88
C THR A 370 11.44 2.30 -1.04
N ASN A 371 12.58 2.85 -1.48
CA ASN A 371 13.87 2.79 -0.79
C ASN A 371 14.25 4.15 -0.16
N ALA A 372 13.29 4.83 0.47
CA ALA A 372 13.48 6.17 1.06
C ALA A 372 13.80 7.25 0.00
N GLY A 373 13.04 7.21 -1.09
CA GLY A 373 13.05 8.24 -2.11
C GLY A 373 14.04 8.04 -3.24
N GLY A 374 14.86 6.99 -3.20
CA GLY A 374 15.77 6.71 -4.31
C GLY A 374 16.51 7.94 -4.81
N PRO A 375 16.53 8.21 -6.13
CA PRO A 375 17.11 9.42 -6.69
C PRO A 375 16.30 10.69 -6.40
N ALA A 376 15.05 10.57 -5.93
CA ALA A 376 14.19 11.71 -5.60
C ALA A 376 14.33 12.22 -4.16
N ALA A 377 15.10 11.56 -3.30
CA ALA A 377 15.41 12.08 -1.97
C ALA A 377 16.23 13.36 -2.12
N THR A 378 15.65 14.48 -1.72
CA THR A 378 16.31 15.79 -1.75
C THR A 378 16.84 16.14 -0.37
N ASP A 379 17.97 16.82 -0.31
CA ASP A 379 18.46 17.38 0.94
C ASP A 379 17.46 18.43 1.47
N LEU A 380 17.26 18.42 2.77
CA LEU A 380 16.47 19.45 3.44
C LEU A 380 17.31 20.72 3.58
N VAL A 381 16.89 21.80 2.96
CA VAL A 381 17.54 23.12 3.10
C VAL A 381 17.03 23.79 4.37
N LEU A 382 17.91 23.99 5.33
CA LEU A 382 17.58 24.64 6.60
C LEU A 382 18.12 26.07 6.63
N PRO A 383 17.25 27.09 6.82
CA PRO A 383 17.68 28.46 7.12
C PRO A 383 18.50 28.51 8.42
N ASP A 384 19.39 29.49 8.53
CA ASP A 384 20.16 29.65 9.78
C ASP A 384 19.19 30.03 10.92
N PHE A 385 19.09 29.18 11.92
CA PHE A 385 18.23 29.43 13.07
C PHE A 385 18.62 30.68 13.86
N ARG A 386 19.87 31.14 13.73
CA ARG A 386 20.39 32.35 14.42
C ARG A 386 19.69 33.62 13.91
N ASP A 387 19.20 33.62 12.67
CA ASP A 387 18.47 34.76 12.11
C ASP A 387 17.11 34.97 12.81
N HIS A 388 16.64 33.96 13.55
CA HIS A 388 15.41 34.00 14.35
C HIS A 388 15.69 34.15 15.86
N ALA A 389 16.96 34.40 16.26
CA ALA A 389 17.32 34.50 17.66
C ALA A 389 16.65 35.72 18.33
N VAL A 390 16.11 35.51 19.52
CA VAL A 390 15.61 36.60 20.36
C VAL A 390 16.78 37.25 21.09
N ASP A 391 16.87 38.56 21.00
CA ASP A 391 17.88 39.32 21.76
C ASP A 391 17.51 39.31 23.26
N VAL A 392 18.46 38.82 24.07
CA VAL A 392 18.35 38.75 25.54
C VAL A 392 19.54 39.47 26.17
N PRO A 393 19.48 40.80 26.25
CA PRO A 393 20.64 41.62 26.71
C PRO A 393 21.02 41.36 28.16
N SER A 394 20.07 40.88 28.98
CA SER A 394 20.33 40.44 30.37
C SER A 394 19.21 39.48 30.84
N PRO A 395 19.46 38.68 31.90
CA PRO A 395 18.43 37.77 32.43
C PRO A 395 17.15 38.51 32.80
N GLY A 396 15.99 38.04 32.26
CA GLY A 396 14.67 38.63 32.47
C GLY A 396 14.38 39.91 31.68
N ALA A 397 15.25 40.37 30.79
CA ALA A 397 15.04 41.58 30.01
C ALA A 397 14.15 41.39 28.79
N SER A 398 13.99 40.16 28.32
CA SER A 398 13.17 39.82 27.14
C SER A 398 12.13 38.76 27.48
N THR A 399 10.97 38.85 26.84
CA THR A 399 9.94 37.81 26.86
C THR A 399 9.71 37.36 25.42
N ALA A 400 9.66 36.04 25.21
CA ALA A 400 9.36 35.44 23.92
C ALA A 400 8.59 34.15 24.08
N GLU A 401 7.78 33.82 23.07
CA GLU A 401 7.12 32.52 22.93
C GLU A 401 7.98 31.65 22.01
N ALA A 402 8.56 30.57 22.52
CA ALA A 402 9.50 29.72 21.77
C ALA A 402 8.87 29.17 20.48
N THR A 403 7.63 28.70 20.54
CA THR A 403 6.93 28.13 19.39
C THR A 403 6.60 29.18 18.33
N ARG A 404 6.34 30.43 18.72
CA ARG A 404 6.16 31.54 17.76
C ARG A 404 7.45 31.81 16.98
N VAL A 405 8.59 31.75 17.64
CA VAL A 405 9.92 31.88 16.99
C VAL A 405 10.15 30.72 16.03
N VAL A 406 9.83 29.50 16.46
CA VAL A 406 9.89 28.31 15.59
C VAL A 406 8.96 28.45 14.39
N GLY A 407 7.76 29.00 14.55
CA GLY A 407 6.83 29.29 13.44
C GLY A 407 7.44 30.18 12.36
N GLY A 408 8.16 31.25 12.75
CA GLY A 408 8.89 32.10 11.82
C GLY A 408 10.02 31.35 11.08
N TRP A 409 10.75 30.49 11.78
CA TRP A 409 11.77 29.66 11.15
C TRP A 409 11.18 28.61 10.21
N LEU A 410 10.08 27.93 10.60
CA LEU A 410 9.36 26.97 9.75
C LEU A 410 8.80 27.60 8.49
N ARG A 411 8.30 28.85 8.56
CA ARG A 411 7.94 29.63 7.38
C ARG A 411 9.06 29.66 6.35
N ASP A 412 10.27 29.93 6.81
CA ASP A 412 11.44 30.05 5.93
C ASP A 412 11.95 28.68 5.48
N VAL A 413 11.79 27.61 6.29
CA VAL A 413 11.98 26.22 5.87
C VAL A 413 11.02 25.88 4.71
N ILE A 414 9.74 26.21 4.80
CA ILE A 414 8.75 25.97 3.74
C ILE A 414 9.17 26.71 2.45
N ARG A 415 9.57 27.98 2.56
CA ARG A 415 10.04 28.76 1.40
C ARG A 415 11.28 28.15 0.73
N ALA A 416 12.18 27.58 1.51
CA ALA A 416 13.39 26.92 1.01
C ALA A 416 13.13 25.52 0.42
N ASN A 417 12.03 24.87 0.81
CA ASN A 417 11.67 23.49 0.41
C ASN A 417 10.24 23.39 -0.11
N PRO A 418 9.88 24.10 -1.19
CA PRO A 418 8.48 24.28 -1.61
C PRO A 418 7.78 23.01 -2.13
N SER A 419 8.54 21.93 -2.37
CA SER A 419 8.02 20.65 -2.90
C SER A 419 8.48 19.41 -2.10
N THR A 420 9.15 19.61 -0.96
CA THR A 420 9.77 18.51 -0.21
C THR A 420 9.59 18.62 1.30
N PHE A 421 8.83 19.61 1.77
CA PHE A 421 8.53 19.79 3.19
C PHE A 421 7.06 20.13 3.39
N ARG A 422 6.37 19.40 4.28
CA ARG A 422 4.98 19.66 4.69
C ARG A 422 4.84 19.62 6.21
N ILE A 423 3.81 20.29 6.71
CA ILE A 423 3.35 20.21 8.09
C ILE A 423 2.03 19.43 8.11
N PHE A 424 1.90 18.54 9.10
CA PHE A 424 0.71 17.74 9.34
C PHE A 424 0.25 17.97 10.77
N GLY A 425 -1.04 18.20 11.01
CA GLY A 425 -1.56 18.45 12.33
C GLY A 425 -3.08 18.28 12.43
N PRO A 426 -3.62 18.09 13.65
CA PRO A 426 -5.05 17.93 13.87
C PRO A 426 -5.75 19.28 14.11
N ASP A 427 -5.62 20.25 13.18
CA ASP A 427 -6.16 21.62 13.31
C ASP A 427 -5.50 22.43 14.45
N GLU A 428 -4.22 22.18 14.71
CA GLU A 428 -3.51 22.76 15.87
C GLU A 428 -2.34 23.69 15.48
N THR A 429 -2.04 23.85 14.19
CA THR A 429 -0.90 24.68 13.72
C THR A 429 -0.97 26.11 14.25
N ALA A 430 -2.11 26.77 14.15
CA ALA A 430 -2.28 28.15 14.64
C ALA A 430 -2.24 28.22 16.17
N SER A 431 -2.90 27.30 16.87
CA SER A 431 -2.94 27.27 18.33
C SER A 431 -1.59 26.87 18.94
N ASN A 432 -0.78 26.09 18.23
CA ASN A 432 0.63 25.81 18.56
C ASN A 432 1.56 27.02 18.33
N ARG A 433 1.02 28.19 17.98
CA ARG A 433 1.76 29.44 17.70
C ARG A 433 2.59 29.41 16.42
N LEU A 434 2.25 28.54 15.48
CA LEU A 434 2.96 28.40 14.21
C LEU A 434 2.34 29.25 13.07
N SER A 435 1.40 30.16 13.36
CA SER A 435 0.66 30.95 12.35
C SER A 435 1.57 31.66 11.32
N ALA A 436 2.83 31.96 11.66
CA ALA A 436 3.75 32.56 10.71
C ALA A 436 3.97 31.72 9.44
N VAL A 437 3.73 30.40 9.49
CA VAL A 437 3.84 29.53 8.30
C VAL A 437 2.87 29.93 7.20
N PHE A 438 1.70 30.48 7.56
CA PHE A 438 0.69 30.95 6.61
C PHE A 438 1.10 32.21 5.84
N GLU A 439 2.23 32.86 6.21
CA GLU A 439 2.87 33.89 5.36
C GLU A 439 3.58 33.29 4.13
N ALA A 440 3.83 31.98 4.12
CA ALA A 440 4.55 31.29 3.05
C ALA A 440 3.67 30.28 2.27
N THR A 441 2.58 29.83 2.86
CA THR A 441 1.72 28.77 2.30
C THR A 441 0.32 28.83 2.91
N ASP A 442 -0.59 28.02 2.38
CA ASP A 442 -1.93 27.80 2.91
C ASP A 442 -2.07 26.36 3.44
N ARG A 443 -3.24 26.05 4.00
CA ARG A 443 -3.71 24.68 4.22
C ARG A 443 -4.15 24.05 2.91
N ALA A 444 -3.76 22.81 2.67
CA ALA A 444 -4.22 22.04 1.49
C ALA A 444 -5.72 21.75 1.61
N TRP A 445 -6.48 22.09 0.57
CA TRP A 445 -7.92 21.90 0.57
C TRP A 445 -8.47 21.72 -0.85
N GLN A 446 -9.22 20.64 -1.10
CA GLN A 446 -9.79 20.33 -2.42
C GLN A 446 -11.34 20.47 -2.46
N GLU A 447 -11.96 20.85 -1.35
CA GLU A 447 -13.40 21.03 -1.26
C GLU A 447 -13.77 22.52 -1.43
N GLU A 448 -15.05 22.85 -1.31
CA GLU A 448 -15.55 24.24 -1.43
C GLU A 448 -14.91 25.15 -0.38
N ILE A 449 -14.51 26.35 -0.80
CA ILE A 449 -13.94 27.39 0.07
C ILE A 449 -14.95 28.52 0.17
N TYR A 450 -15.32 28.89 1.39
CA TYR A 450 -16.27 29.97 1.66
C TYR A 450 -15.54 31.30 1.91
N PRO A 451 -16.21 32.47 1.73
CA PRO A 451 -15.58 33.79 1.96
C PRO A 451 -15.11 34.04 3.41
N THR A 452 -15.53 33.21 4.34
CA THR A 452 -15.14 33.29 5.76
C THR A 452 -13.91 32.42 6.09
N ASP A 453 -13.47 31.63 5.14
CA ASP A 453 -12.34 30.72 5.35
C ASP A 453 -11.03 31.46 5.13
N GLU A 454 -10.04 31.16 5.93
CA GLU A 454 -8.72 31.77 5.89
C GLU A 454 -7.64 30.73 5.62
N ASP A 455 -6.61 31.10 4.85
CA ASP A 455 -5.42 30.31 4.60
C ASP A 455 -5.74 28.92 4.01
N LEU A 456 -6.70 28.80 3.07
CA LEU A 456 -7.02 27.58 2.35
C LEU A 456 -6.66 27.71 0.87
N ALA A 457 -5.97 26.70 0.32
CA ALA A 457 -5.69 26.61 -1.12
C ALA A 457 -5.49 25.16 -1.58
N PRO A 458 -5.76 24.86 -2.87
CA PRO A 458 -5.57 23.51 -3.42
C PRO A 458 -4.12 22.98 -3.31
N THR A 459 -3.13 23.85 -3.21
CA THR A 459 -1.69 23.51 -3.21
C THR A 459 -1.00 23.87 -1.89
N GLY A 460 -1.75 24.02 -0.80
CA GLY A 460 -1.21 24.30 0.52
C GLY A 460 -0.20 23.24 1.01
N ARG A 461 0.71 23.69 1.90
CA ARG A 461 1.77 22.83 2.45
C ARG A 461 1.47 22.36 3.88
N VAL A 462 0.42 22.88 4.49
CA VAL A 462 -0.09 22.45 5.79
C VAL A 462 -1.30 21.56 5.54
N ILE A 463 -1.33 20.37 6.12
CA ILE A 463 -2.44 19.42 6.01
C ILE A 463 -3.00 19.20 7.40
N GLU A 464 -4.24 19.65 7.60
CA GLU A 464 -4.91 19.57 8.89
C GLU A 464 -6.19 18.74 8.81
N MET A 465 -6.29 17.77 9.71
CA MET A 465 -7.48 16.93 9.90
C MET A 465 -7.54 16.47 11.35
N LEU A 466 -8.70 16.60 12.00
CA LEU A 466 -8.91 16.10 13.37
C LEU A 466 -8.87 14.57 13.43
N SER A 467 -7.71 14.05 13.09
CA SER A 467 -7.37 12.63 13.14
C SER A 467 -5.85 12.48 13.22
N GLU A 468 -5.32 12.42 14.41
CA GLU A 468 -3.88 12.26 14.67
C GLU A 468 -3.32 11.02 13.97
N HIS A 469 -4.09 9.93 13.91
CA HIS A 469 -3.71 8.73 13.18
C HIS A 469 -3.45 8.99 11.69
N ASN A 470 -4.30 9.78 11.02
CA ASN A 470 -4.10 10.11 9.61
C ASN A 470 -2.95 11.09 9.41
N CYS A 471 -2.81 12.10 10.28
CA CYS A 471 -1.68 13.03 10.24
C CYS A 471 -0.36 12.28 10.41
N GLN A 472 -0.27 11.35 11.37
CA GLN A 472 0.87 10.47 11.56
C GLN A 472 1.14 9.60 10.34
N GLY A 473 0.11 8.93 9.80
CA GLY A 473 0.27 8.06 8.64
C GLY A 473 0.68 8.82 7.37
N TRP A 474 0.19 10.04 7.17
CA TRP A 474 0.64 10.90 6.08
C TRP A 474 2.11 11.28 6.23
N LEU A 475 2.54 11.70 7.44
CA LEU A 475 3.96 11.99 7.69
C LEU A 475 4.83 10.74 7.48
N GLU A 476 4.39 9.57 7.93
CA GLU A 476 5.12 8.31 7.72
C GLU A 476 5.26 7.99 6.22
N GLY A 477 4.17 7.98 5.45
CA GLY A 477 4.22 7.73 4.02
C GLY A 477 5.09 8.75 3.26
N TYR A 478 5.05 10.01 3.69
CA TYR A 478 5.81 11.11 3.12
C TYR A 478 7.32 10.96 3.36
N THR A 479 7.71 10.61 4.59
CA THR A 479 9.12 10.40 4.95
C THR A 479 9.67 9.08 4.42
N LEU A 480 8.87 8.01 4.41
CA LEU A 480 9.25 6.71 3.83
C LEU A 480 9.52 6.77 2.31
N THR A 481 9.03 7.81 1.64
CA THR A 481 9.31 8.10 0.24
C THR A 481 10.33 9.23 0.03
N GLY A 482 11.09 9.59 1.08
CA GLY A 482 12.30 10.43 0.99
C GLY A 482 12.07 11.93 1.18
N ARG A 483 10.90 12.36 1.63
CA ARG A 483 10.56 13.76 1.89
C ARG A 483 10.64 14.09 3.37
N HIS A 484 10.56 15.36 3.72
CA HIS A 484 10.68 15.85 5.09
C HIS A 484 9.38 16.50 5.56
N GLY A 485 9.04 16.32 6.81
CA GLY A 485 7.84 16.91 7.38
C GLY A 485 7.90 17.07 8.88
N LEU A 486 6.89 17.74 9.40
CA LEU A 486 6.68 17.97 10.82
C LEU A 486 5.23 17.57 11.16
N PHE A 487 5.04 16.92 12.28
CA PHE A 487 3.74 16.72 12.92
C PHE A 487 3.66 17.63 14.14
N ASP A 488 2.71 18.55 14.13
CA ASP A 488 2.44 19.42 15.28
C ASP A 488 1.15 19.00 15.98
N CYS A 489 1.23 18.86 17.30
CA CYS A 489 0.13 18.33 18.12
C CYS A 489 0.28 18.83 19.55
N TYR A 490 -0.84 18.88 20.30
CA TYR A 490 -0.74 19.01 21.74
C TYR A 490 -0.17 17.76 22.38
N GLU A 491 0.75 17.92 23.32
CA GLU A 491 1.41 16.80 24.00
C GLU A 491 0.40 15.83 24.66
N ALA A 492 -0.77 16.33 25.07
CA ALA A 492 -1.83 15.53 25.68
C ALA A 492 -2.39 14.47 24.73
N PHE A 493 -2.32 14.68 23.41
CA PHE A 493 -2.95 13.81 22.41
C PHE A 493 -1.96 12.94 21.64
N ILE A 494 -0.64 13.12 21.80
CA ILE A 494 0.34 12.31 21.06
C ILE A 494 0.22 10.81 21.35
N HIS A 495 -0.31 10.43 22.51
CA HIS A 495 -0.55 9.02 22.84
C HIS A 495 -1.57 8.33 21.92
N ILE A 496 -2.39 9.08 21.18
CA ILE A 496 -3.31 8.55 20.18
C ILE A 496 -2.54 7.77 19.09
N VAL A 497 -1.30 8.19 18.77
CA VAL A 497 -0.47 7.60 17.71
C VAL A 497 0.68 6.74 18.24
N ASP A 498 0.70 6.40 19.54
CA ASP A 498 1.80 5.70 20.18
C ASP A 498 2.14 4.36 19.51
N SER A 499 1.12 3.56 19.18
CA SER A 499 1.32 2.28 18.48
C SER A 499 1.90 2.45 17.07
N MET A 500 1.46 3.47 16.31
CA MET A 500 2.01 3.78 14.99
C MET A 500 3.48 4.18 15.08
N VAL A 501 3.83 5.06 16.03
CA VAL A 501 5.22 5.49 16.27
C VAL A 501 6.10 4.28 16.61
N ASN A 502 5.61 3.36 17.45
CA ASN A 502 6.33 2.14 17.79
C ASN A 502 6.54 1.22 16.57
N GLN A 503 5.52 1.05 15.73
CA GLN A 503 5.62 0.28 14.48
C GLN A 503 6.63 0.94 13.52
N HIS A 504 6.56 2.25 13.35
CA HIS A 504 7.52 2.99 12.51
C HIS A 504 8.96 2.90 13.05
N ALA A 505 9.15 3.03 14.35
CA ALA A 505 10.46 2.87 14.99
C ALA A 505 11.05 1.47 14.75
N LYS A 506 10.22 0.43 14.81
CA LYS A 506 10.61 -0.94 14.44
C LYS A 506 11.00 -1.02 12.96
N TRP A 507 10.22 -0.42 12.05
CA TRP A 507 10.54 -0.33 10.62
C TRP A 507 11.91 0.33 10.41
N LEU A 508 12.15 1.50 11.01
CA LEU A 508 13.43 2.22 10.92
C LEU A 508 14.61 1.38 11.46
N LYS A 509 14.40 0.68 12.57
CA LYS A 509 15.42 -0.22 13.13
C LYS A 509 15.79 -1.31 12.13
N MET A 510 14.80 -1.98 11.54
CA MET A 510 15.04 -3.07 10.60
C MET A 510 15.68 -2.58 9.29
N THR A 511 15.24 -1.44 8.74
CA THR A 511 15.83 -0.89 7.51
C THR A 511 17.30 -0.57 7.63
N ARG A 512 17.79 -0.21 8.82
CA ARG A 512 19.23 0.04 9.08
C ARG A 512 20.10 -1.23 8.99
N GLU A 513 19.50 -2.40 9.16
CA GLU A 513 20.18 -3.70 9.07
C GLU A 513 20.14 -4.28 7.64
N ILE A 514 19.38 -3.67 6.73
CA ILE A 514 19.18 -4.12 5.35
C ILE A 514 20.07 -3.33 4.41
N ALA A 515 21.08 -3.98 3.83
CA ALA A 515 22.15 -3.32 3.06
C ALA A 515 21.65 -2.54 1.83
N TRP A 516 20.54 -2.93 1.22
CA TRP A 516 19.98 -2.28 0.03
C TRP A 516 18.99 -1.15 0.35
N ARG A 517 18.53 -1.03 1.61
CA ARG A 517 17.67 0.09 2.03
C ARG A 517 18.50 1.35 2.26
N ARG A 518 17.96 2.49 1.86
CA ARG A 518 18.57 3.80 2.08
C ARG A 518 18.12 4.39 3.41
N PRO A 519 18.86 5.38 3.95
CA PRO A 519 18.40 6.14 5.11
C PRO A 519 17.04 6.79 4.85
N ILE A 520 16.18 6.74 5.85
CA ILE A 520 14.84 7.34 5.83
C ILE A 520 14.88 8.66 6.62
N PRO A 521 14.28 9.75 6.12
CA PRO A 521 14.10 10.99 6.88
C PRO A 521 13.42 10.76 8.23
N SER A 522 13.77 11.58 9.22
CA SER A 522 13.21 11.48 10.57
C SER A 522 11.73 11.89 10.59
N LEU A 523 10.95 11.25 11.44
CA LEU A 523 9.71 11.84 11.95
C LEU A 523 10.08 12.98 12.90
N ASN A 524 9.53 14.16 12.65
CA ASN A 524 9.73 15.33 13.51
C ASN A 524 8.41 15.71 14.15
N TYR A 525 8.42 15.95 15.46
CA TYR A 525 7.25 16.35 16.22
C TYR A 525 7.48 17.67 16.93
N LEU A 526 6.48 18.55 16.88
CA LEU A 526 6.36 19.69 17.75
C LEU A 526 5.17 19.45 18.69
N LEU A 527 5.48 19.23 19.96
CA LEU A 527 4.47 18.97 20.97
C LEU A 527 4.40 20.17 21.91
N THR A 528 3.20 20.72 22.11
CA THR A 528 3.03 21.85 23.00
C THR A 528 2.06 21.52 24.13
N SER A 529 2.34 22.09 25.30
CA SER A 529 1.36 22.13 26.38
C SER A 529 0.40 23.28 26.06
N HIS A 530 -0.87 22.92 25.84
CA HIS A 530 -1.92 23.92 25.79
C HIS A 530 -2.61 23.97 27.15
N VAL A 531 -2.48 25.11 27.84
CA VAL A 531 -3.13 25.37 29.13
C VAL A 531 -4.14 26.48 28.96
#